data_57e30bf0ed66740af10ae64fe7782980
#
_entry.id   57e30bf0ed66740af10ae64fe7782980
#
_cell.length_a   1.000
_cell.length_b   1.000
_cell.length_c   1.000
_cell.angle_alpha   90.00
_cell.angle_beta   90.00
_cell.angle_gamma   90.00
#
_symmetry.space_group_name_H-M   'P 1'
#
loop_
_entity.id
_entity.type
_entity.pdbx_description
1 polymer ?
#
loop_
_entity_poly.entity_id
_entity_poly.type
_entity_poly.pdbx_seq_one_letter_code
_entity_poly.pdbx_strand_id
1 'polypeptide(L)'
;MGVCRALLLLLVVWSCSSVRASELQAPPQSIRIASEEWSQYTEANGQGLAWEILREVFEPLGIRIERCSVPYTRSVGLVQRGEVDAQVGGYRDESPGVLYPERNYDTDHIYALGLASNPELNLASLGSYRLVWVRGYKYQDYLPNVHRYNEIRRRIGILPMLLYSRADYYIDSQTEIDYVLGQAQNPGQFKRTHLTELPLYLGFASNPRGRELLALYDRRMEQLVSTGQLRPIFARWKQPYPFDGERRPAAR
;
A
#
# COMPACT_ATOMS: atom_id res chain seq x y z
N MET A 1 -9.19 -13.09 -92.77
CA MET A 1 -9.46 -11.84 -92.03
C MET A 1 -10.14 -12.24 -90.71
N GLY A 2 -9.41 -12.37 -89.67
CA GLY A 2 -9.88 -12.79 -88.31
C GLY A 2 -9.45 -11.81 -87.27
N VAL A 3 -10.44 -11.20 -86.59
CA VAL A 3 -10.26 -10.19 -85.53
C VAL A 3 -10.16 -10.94 -84.21
N CYS A 4 -8.96 -10.88 -83.58
CA CYS A 4 -8.71 -11.36 -82.24
C CYS A 4 -9.29 -10.35 -81.20
N ARG A 5 -10.30 -10.78 -80.44
CA ARG A 5 -10.79 -10.04 -79.27
C ARG A 5 -10.02 -10.50 -78.04
N ALA A 6 -9.15 -9.63 -77.50
CA ALA A 6 -8.51 -9.84 -76.22
C ALA A 6 -9.49 -9.46 -75.07
N LEU A 7 -9.83 -10.43 -74.25
CA LEU A 7 -10.60 -10.22 -73.00
C LEU A 7 -9.61 -9.86 -71.88
N LEU A 8 -9.65 -8.61 -71.42
CA LEU A 8 -8.94 -8.15 -70.17
C LEU A 8 -9.76 -8.56 -68.96
N LEU A 9 -9.29 -9.53 -68.18
CA LEU A 9 -9.82 -9.89 -66.89
C LEU A 9 -9.21 -8.97 -65.83
N LEU A 10 -10.01 -8.01 -65.33
CA LEU A 10 -9.68 -7.19 -64.15
C LEU A 10 -9.89 -8.03 -62.88
N LEU A 11 -8.78 -8.51 -62.28
CA LEU A 11 -8.77 -9.06 -60.95
C LEU A 11 -8.81 -7.93 -59.90
N VAL A 12 -10.00 -7.66 -59.35
CA VAL A 12 -10.14 -6.81 -58.17
C VAL A 12 -9.74 -7.60 -56.94
N VAL A 13 -8.52 -7.34 -56.46
CA VAL A 13 -8.03 -7.87 -55.17
C VAL A 13 -8.68 -7.08 -54.06
N TRP A 14 -9.71 -7.62 -53.44
CA TRP A 14 -10.35 -7.06 -52.26
C TRP A 14 -9.46 -7.35 -51.04
N SER A 15 -8.63 -6.38 -50.66
CA SER A 15 -7.84 -6.43 -49.47
C SER A 15 -8.80 -6.32 -48.27
N CYS A 16 -9.19 -7.46 -47.69
CA CYS A 16 -9.82 -7.54 -46.39
C CYS A 16 -8.81 -7.04 -45.32
N SER A 17 -8.82 -5.77 -45.02
CA SER A 17 -8.18 -5.23 -43.83
C SER A 17 -8.91 -5.80 -42.61
N SER A 18 -8.33 -6.85 -42.01
CA SER A 18 -8.75 -7.39 -40.74
C SER A 18 -8.52 -6.32 -39.69
N VAL A 19 -9.52 -5.49 -39.41
CA VAL A 19 -9.57 -4.69 -38.19
C VAL A 19 -9.58 -5.69 -37.05
N ARG A 20 -8.42 -5.90 -36.44
CA ARG A 20 -8.34 -6.58 -35.14
C ARG A 20 -9.18 -5.75 -34.19
N ALA A 21 -10.41 -6.16 -33.98
CA ALA A 21 -11.17 -5.75 -32.81
C ALA A 21 -10.28 -6.12 -31.62
N SER A 22 -9.75 -5.10 -30.91
CA SER A 22 -9.17 -5.30 -29.59
C SER A 22 -10.25 -6.02 -28.79
N GLU A 23 -10.04 -7.31 -28.48
CA GLU A 23 -10.92 -8.03 -27.56
C GLU A 23 -10.99 -7.15 -26.31
N LEU A 24 -12.15 -6.55 -26.08
CA LEU A 24 -12.49 -5.92 -24.82
C LEU A 24 -12.48 -7.05 -23.79
N GLN A 25 -11.32 -7.23 -23.17
CA GLN A 25 -11.15 -8.22 -22.12
C GLN A 25 -12.13 -7.83 -21.02
N ALA A 26 -13.01 -8.76 -20.63
CA ALA A 26 -13.97 -8.50 -19.56
C ALA A 26 -13.19 -8.05 -18.31
N PRO A 27 -13.69 -7.04 -17.57
CA PRO A 27 -12.98 -6.53 -16.40
C PRO A 27 -12.72 -7.65 -15.40
N PRO A 28 -11.60 -7.60 -14.65
CA PRO A 28 -11.29 -8.60 -13.64
C PRO A 28 -12.45 -8.80 -12.66
N GLN A 29 -12.87 -10.03 -12.41
CA GLN A 29 -13.96 -10.35 -11.46
C GLN A 29 -13.48 -10.45 -10.01
N SER A 30 -12.19 -10.55 -9.79
CA SER A 30 -11.58 -10.58 -8.46
C SER A 30 -10.22 -9.90 -8.47
N ILE A 31 -9.72 -9.54 -7.28
CA ILE A 31 -8.36 -9.10 -7.03
C ILE A 31 -7.80 -9.89 -5.84
N ARG A 32 -6.63 -10.50 -6.00
CA ARG A 32 -5.90 -11.18 -4.93
C ARG A 32 -4.96 -10.19 -4.25
N ILE A 33 -5.19 -9.91 -2.97
CA ILE A 33 -4.43 -8.94 -2.20
C ILE A 33 -3.75 -9.62 -1.03
N ALA A 34 -2.41 -9.50 -0.96
CA ALA A 34 -1.63 -9.95 0.17
C ALA A 34 -1.38 -8.81 1.16
N SER A 35 -1.42 -9.11 2.46
CA SER A 35 -1.13 -8.15 3.53
C SER A 35 -0.51 -8.84 4.72
N GLU A 36 0.30 -8.15 5.49
CA GLU A 36 0.56 -8.50 6.88
C GLU A 36 -0.71 -8.23 7.70
N GLU A 37 -0.85 -8.91 8.81
CA GLU A 37 -1.94 -8.68 9.76
C GLU A 37 -1.56 -7.53 10.70
N TRP A 38 -2.21 -6.38 10.53
CA TRP A 38 -2.08 -5.21 11.38
C TRP A 38 -3.39 -4.95 12.13
N SER A 39 -3.28 -4.72 13.44
CA SER A 39 -4.43 -4.53 14.32
C SER A 39 -5.28 -3.33 13.85
N GLN A 40 -6.61 -3.50 13.78
CA GLN A 40 -7.59 -2.52 13.34
C GLN A 40 -7.39 -2.02 11.89
N TYR A 41 -6.45 -2.60 11.14
CA TYR A 41 -6.07 -2.13 9.81
C TYR A 41 -6.28 -3.18 8.72
N THR A 42 -5.61 -4.34 8.85
CA THR A 42 -5.74 -5.48 7.92
C THR A 42 -5.86 -6.80 8.66
N GLU A 43 -6.88 -6.93 9.50
CA GLU A 43 -7.08 -8.13 10.28
C GLU A 43 -7.40 -9.36 9.41
N ALA A 44 -7.00 -10.55 9.86
CA ALA A 44 -7.18 -11.81 9.12
C ALA A 44 -8.66 -12.10 8.80
N ASN A 45 -9.58 -11.67 9.68
CA ASN A 45 -11.03 -11.81 9.47
C ASN A 45 -11.57 -10.88 8.36
N GLY A 46 -10.74 -9.96 7.83
CA GLY A 46 -11.09 -8.99 6.81
C GLY A 46 -11.70 -7.70 7.35
N GLN A 47 -11.62 -7.47 8.65
CA GLN A 47 -11.94 -6.17 9.25
C GLN A 47 -10.72 -5.25 9.22
N GLY A 48 -10.95 -3.96 9.41
CA GLY A 48 -9.91 -2.95 9.48
C GLY A 48 -10.05 -1.86 8.43
N LEU A 49 -9.42 -0.72 8.72
CA LEU A 49 -9.52 0.49 7.91
C LEU A 49 -9.14 0.24 6.44
N ALA A 50 -7.97 -0.37 6.20
CA ALA A 50 -7.51 -0.61 4.83
C ALA A 50 -8.45 -1.54 4.06
N TRP A 51 -8.96 -2.61 4.69
CA TRP A 51 -9.91 -3.49 4.03
C TRP A 51 -11.23 -2.80 3.70
N GLU A 52 -11.72 -1.87 4.54
CA GLU A 52 -12.92 -1.09 4.22
C GLU A 52 -12.70 -0.14 3.04
N ILE A 53 -11.56 0.57 3.01
CA ILE A 53 -11.20 1.43 1.88
C ILE A 53 -11.12 0.63 0.59
N LEU A 54 -10.43 -0.52 0.60
CA LEU A 54 -10.27 -1.35 -0.59
C LEU A 54 -11.60 -1.94 -1.08
N ARG A 55 -12.54 -2.26 -0.18
CA ARG A 55 -13.90 -2.65 -0.57
C ARG A 55 -14.62 -1.52 -1.30
N GLU A 56 -14.56 -0.29 -0.80
CA GLU A 56 -15.14 0.87 -1.49
C GLU A 56 -14.54 1.12 -2.88
N VAL A 57 -13.27 0.73 -3.07
CA VAL A 57 -12.61 0.84 -4.37
C VAL A 57 -13.10 -0.24 -5.34
N PHE A 58 -13.09 -1.52 -4.92
CA PHE A 58 -13.20 -2.64 -5.85
C PHE A 58 -14.62 -3.25 -5.95
N GLU A 59 -15.35 -3.37 -4.84
CA GLU A 59 -16.66 -4.04 -4.85
C GLU A 59 -17.73 -3.32 -5.70
N PRO A 60 -17.81 -1.97 -5.72
CA PRO A 60 -18.74 -1.28 -6.62
C PRO A 60 -18.45 -1.48 -8.12
N LEU A 61 -17.22 -1.92 -8.45
CA LEU A 61 -16.82 -2.30 -9.81
C LEU A 61 -17.14 -3.78 -10.12
N GLY A 62 -17.75 -4.52 -9.21
CA GLY A 62 -17.99 -5.95 -9.32
C GLY A 62 -16.74 -6.81 -9.10
N ILE A 63 -15.68 -6.26 -8.55
CA ILE A 63 -14.39 -6.94 -8.31
C ILE A 63 -14.34 -7.43 -6.86
N ARG A 64 -14.39 -8.76 -6.67
CA ARG A 64 -14.32 -9.39 -5.34
C ARG A 64 -12.88 -9.39 -4.82
N ILE A 65 -12.68 -9.04 -3.54
CA ILE A 65 -11.36 -9.10 -2.89
C ILE A 65 -11.10 -10.50 -2.31
N GLU A 66 -10.02 -11.12 -2.74
CA GLU A 66 -9.46 -12.37 -2.21
C GLU A 66 -8.23 -12.05 -1.38
N ARG A 67 -8.32 -12.22 -0.06
CA ARG A 67 -7.27 -11.82 0.90
C ARG A 67 -6.30 -12.95 1.17
N CYS A 68 -5.02 -12.60 1.38
CA CYS A 68 -3.96 -13.50 1.79
C CYS A 68 -3.14 -12.85 2.92
N SER A 69 -3.28 -13.34 4.16
CA SER A 69 -2.51 -12.85 5.32
C SER A 69 -1.16 -13.57 5.40
N VAL A 70 -0.08 -12.81 5.23
CA VAL A 70 1.31 -13.29 5.26
C VAL A 70 2.22 -12.19 5.81
N PRO A 71 3.41 -12.49 6.32
CA PRO A 71 4.37 -11.45 6.72
C PRO A 71 4.67 -10.46 5.59
N TYR A 72 4.92 -9.19 5.92
CA TYR A 72 5.10 -8.09 4.95
C TYR A 72 6.10 -8.42 3.84
N THR A 73 7.30 -8.89 4.19
CA THR A 73 8.32 -9.26 3.20
C THR A 73 7.86 -10.37 2.23
N ARG A 74 6.96 -11.25 2.69
CA ARG A 74 6.37 -12.28 1.84
C ARG A 74 5.31 -11.69 0.90
N SER A 75 4.48 -10.76 1.38
CA SER A 75 3.48 -10.09 0.53
C SER A 75 4.14 -9.36 -0.64
N VAL A 76 5.21 -8.63 -0.38
CA VAL A 76 6.05 -7.98 -1.42
C VAL A 76 6.57 -9.00 -2.42
N GLY A 77 7.17 -10.12 -1.94
CA GLY A 77 7.68 -11.17 -2.83
C GLY A 77 6.61 -11.84 -3.69
N LEU A 78 5.40 -12.03 -3.16
CA LEU A 78 4.27 -12.58 -3.92
C LEU A 78 3.85 -11.67 -5.07
N VAL A 79 3.78 -10.35 -4.83
CA VAL A 79 3.47 -9.34 -5.87
C VAL A 79 4.56 -9.27 -6.92
N GLN A 80 5.83 -9.25 -6.52
CA GLN A 80 6.97 -9.21 -7.45
C GLN A 80 6.98 -10.39 -8.42
N ARG A 81 6.53 -11.57 -7.98
CA ARG A 81 6.41 -12.77 -8.83
C ARG A 81 5.07 -12.90 -9.55
N GLY A 82 4.13 -11.97 -9.30
CA GLY A 82 2.79 -12.02 -9.89
C GLY A 82 1.89 -13.14 -9.33
N GLU A 83 2.24 -13.71 -8.18
CA GLU A 83 1.44 -14.75 -7.52
C GLU A 83 0.18 -14.17 -6.85
N VAL A 84 0.19 -12.88 -6.52
CA VAL A 84 -0.96 -12.07 -6.15
C VAL A 84 -1.00 -10.80 -7.00
N ASP A 85 -2.14 -10.15 -7.06
CA ASP A 85 -2.35 -8.98 -7.91
C ASP A 85 -1.82 -7.70 -7.24
N ALA A 86 -1.94 -7.63 -5.90
CA ALA A 86 -1.50 -6.47 -5.13
C ALA A 86 -1.08 -6.83 -3.69
N GLN A 87 -0.39 -5.87 -3.03
CA GLN A 87 -0.06 -5.92 -1.61
C GLN A 87 -0.42 -4.62 -0.91
N VAL A 88 -0.78 -4.69 0.38
CA VAL A 88 -1.11 -3.54 1.23
C VAL A 88 0.14 -3.04 1.95
N GLY A 89 0.22 -1.73 2.21
CA GLY A 89 1.19 -1.14 3.14
C GLY A 89 2.54 -0.78 2.52
N GLY A 90 2.62 -0.62 1.18
CA GLY A 90 3.86 -0.19 0.53
C GLY A 90 4.04 1.33 0.58
N TYR A 91 5.28 1.78 0.64
CA TYR A 91 5.64 3.17 0.33
C TYR A 91 6.00 3.30 -1.15
N ARG A 92 5.83 4.50 -1.72
CA ARG A 92 6.11 4.72 -3.14
C ARG A 92 7.56 4.33 -3.47
N ASP A 93 7.72 3.57 -4.54
CA ASP A 93 9.01 3.10 -5.08
C ASP A 93 9.85 2.23 -4.12
N GLU A 94 9.25 1.72 -3.06
CA GLU A 94 9.90 0.88 -2.05
C GLU A 94 10.49 -0.42 -2.62
N SER A 95 9.82 -1.02 -3.59
CA SER A 95 10.16 -2.35 -4.07
C SER A 95 10.31 -2.39 -5.59
N PRO A 96 11.49 -2.82 -6.11
CA PRO A 96 11.68 -2.99 -7.55
C PRO A 96 10.68 -3.97 -8.15
N GLY A 97 10.17 -3.67 -9.34
CA GLY A 97 9.24 -4.55 -10.05
C GLY A 97 7.80 -4.57 -9.49
N VAL A 98 7.47 -3.66 -8.56
CA VAL A 98 6.12 -3.38 -8.10
C VAL A 98 5.66 -2.06 -8.71
N LEU A 99 4.40 -1.99 -9.15
CA LEU A 99 3.78 -0.77 -9.66
C LEU A 99 3.04 -0.07 -8.54
N TYR A 100 3.20 1.25 -8.46
CA TYR A 100 2.51 2.07 -7.47
C TYR A 100 1.54 3.02 -8.16
N PRO A 101 0.31 3.18 -7.62
CA PRO A 101 -0.70 4.07 -8.18
C PRO A 101 -0.34 5.54 -7.94
N GLU A 102 -1.04 6.44 -8.60
CA GLU A 102 -0.89 7.88 -8.38
C GLU A 102 -1.40 8.30 -7.00
N ARG A 103 -2.49 7.68 -6.54
CA ARG A 103 -3.13 7.97 -5.26
C ARG A 103 -2.74 6.96 -4.19
N ASN A 104 -2.25 7.47 -3.05
CA ASN A 104 -2.20 6.70 -1.81
C ASN A 104 -3.63 6.40 -1.33
N TYR A 105 -3.80 5.36 -0.51
CA TYR A 105 -5.10 5.07 0.11
C TYR A 105 -5.16 5.56 1.56
N ASP A 106 -4.00 5.82 2.18
CA ASP A 106 -3.86 6.28 3.56
C ASP A 106 -2.49 6.94 3.77
N THR A 107 -2.21 7.39 4.99
CA THR A 107 -0.93 7.92 5.43
C THR A 107 -0.56 7.31 6.78
N ASP A 108 0.62 6.69 6.85
CA ASP A 108 1.19 6.20 8.10
C ASP A 108 1.73 7.38 8.93
N HIS A 109 1.27 7.48 10.17
CA HIS A 109 1.86 8.33 11.19
C HIS A 109 2.93 7.54 11.93
N ILE A 110 4.20 7.81 11.64
CA ILE A 110 5.34 7.07 12.19
C ILE A 110 5.71 7.62 13.56
N TYR A 111 5.77 6.72 14.53
CA TYR A 111 6.13 7.03 15.92
C TYR A 111 7.34 6.23 16.38
N ALA A 112 8.02 6.79 17.36
CA ALA A 112 9.00 6.09 18.18
C ALA A 112 8.42 5.81 19.56
N LEU A 113 8.52 4.57 20.04
CA LEU A 113 8.24 4.15 21.42
C LEU A 113 9.55 3.95 22.18
N GLY A 114 9.74 4.63 23.27
CA GLY A 114 10.90 4.48 24.15
C GLY A 114 10.50 4.56 25.61
N LEU A 115 11.45 4.38 26.52
CA LEU A 115 11.20 4.63 27.95
C LEU A 115 10.90 6.10 28.20
N ALA A 116 10.02 6.41 29.15
CA ALA A 116 9.68 7.77 29.55
C ALA A 116 10.92 8.53 30.05
N SER A 117 11.90 7.84 30.62
CA SER A 117 13.18 8.37 31.08
C SER A 117 14.18 8.65 29.96
N ASN A 118 13.98 8.17 28.75
CA ASN A 118 14.89 8.43 27.64
C ASN A 118 14.89 9.92 27.30
N PRO A 119 15.97 10.46 26.69
CA PRO A 119 16.01 11.82 26.16
C PRO A 119 14.86 12.09 25.18
N GLU A 120 14.60 13.33 24.89
CA GLU A 120 13.66 13.69 23.83
C GLU A 120 14.22 13.31 22.46
N LEU A 121 13.40 12.64 21.66
CA LEU A 121 13.74 12.16 20.33
C LEU A 121 13.18 13.11 19.27
N ASN A 122 14.01 13.40 18.25
CA ASN A 122 13.58 14.06 17.03
C ASN A 122 14.36 13.49 15.83
N LEU A 123 13.97 13.87 14.62
CA LEU A 123 14.59 13.35 13.39
C LEU A 123 16.11 13.60 13.31
N ALA A 124 16.60 14.70 13.85
CA ALA A 124 18.04 15.02 13.83
C ALA A 124 18.84 14.14 14.80
N SER A 125 18.23 13.66 15.88
CA SER A 125 18.89 12.88 16.93
C SER A 125 18.84 11.36 16.73
N LEU A 126 18.13 10.84 15.69
CA LEU A 126 17.94 9.40 15.46
C LEU A 126 19.26 8.62 15.41
N GLY A 127 20.30 9.18 14.81
CA GLY A 127 21.63 8.56 14.70
C GLY A 127 22.34 8.28 16.01
N SER A 128 21.93 8.92 17.11
CA SER A 128 22.52 8.74 18.43
C SER A 128 21.99 7.52 19.16
N TYR A 129 20.90 6.90 18.68
CA TYR A 129 20.17 5.86 19.39
C TYR A 129 20.19 4.52 18.66
N ARG A 130 19.96 3.43 19.42
CA ARG A 130 19.76 2.08 18.91
C ARG A 130 18.28 1.91 18.58
N LEU A 131 17.96 1.92 17.31
CA LEU A 131 16.60 1.81 16.81
C LEU A 131 16.25 0.36 16.51
N VAL A 132 14.98 0.00 16.59
CA VAL A 132 14.47 -1.32 16.23
C VAL A 132 13.12 -1.20 15.54
N TRP A 133 12.89 -2.03 14.50
CA TRP A 133 11.61 -2.14 13.80
C TRP A 133 11.42 -3.54 13.21
N VAL A 134 10.25 -3.79 12.64
CA VAL A 134 9.92 -5.06 11.99
C VAL A 134 10.70 -5.19 10.67
N ARG A 135 11.22 -6.39 10.43
CA ARG A 135 12.00 -6.71 9.23
C ARG A 135 11.23 -6.38 7.96
N GLY A 136 11.90 -5.65 7.08
CA GLY A 136 11.41 -5.27 5.76
C GLY A 136 10.69 -3.93 5.72
N TYR A 137 10.47 -3.26 6.86
CA TYR A 137 9.85 -1.93 6.88
C TYR A 137 10.78 -0.81 6.38
N LYS A 138 12.09 -1.08 6.37
CA LYS A 138 13.12 -0.22 5.75
C LYS A 138 13.06 1.24 6.18
N TYR A 139 12.73 1.52 7.42
CA TYR A 139 12.64 2.91 7.90
C TYR A 139 13.94 3.71 7.74
N GLN A 140 15.09 3.04 7.61
CA GLN A 140 16.36 3.69 7.29
C GLN A 140 16.35 4.41 5.91
N ASP A 141 15.46 4.02 5.00
CA ASP A 141 15.34 4.63 3.68
C ASP A 141 14.43 5.88 3.69
N TYR A 142 13.64 6.06 4.76
CA TYR A 142 12.64 7.13 4.90
C TYR A 142 12.94 8.09 6.04
N LEU A 143 13.71 7.66 7.04
CA LEU A 143 14.08 8.48 8.20
C LEU A 143 15.52 8.97 8.05
N PRO A 144 15.79 10.27 8.26
CA PRO A 144 17.14 10.81 8.17
C PRO A 144 18.01 10.36 9.35
N ASN A 145 19.31 10.38 9.16
CA ASN A 145 20.31 10.16 10.22
C ASN A 145 20.23 8.80 10.93
N VAL A 146 19.66 7.79 10.31
CA VAL A 146 19.63 6.44 10.88
C VAL A 146 20.96 5.75 10.64
N HIS A 147 21.69 5.38 11.72
CA HIS A 147 23.00 4.73 11.63
C HIS A 147 23.07 3.40 12.36
N ARG A 148 22.28 3.22 13.42
CA ARG A 148 22.29 2.02 14.26
C ARG A 148 20.86 1.49 14.44
N TYR A 149 20.55 0.41 13.76
CA TYR A 149 19.24 -0.23 13.87
C TYR A 149 19.37 -1.75 13.83
N ASN A 150 18.34 -2.40 14.36
CA ASN A 150 18.12 -3.85 14.24
C ASN A 150 16.72 -4.13 13.73
N GLU A 151 16.58 -5.18 12.95
CA GLU A 151 15.29 -5.66 12.49
C GLU A 151 14.86 -6.90 13.29
N ILE A 152 13.61 -6.92 13.69
CA ILE A 152 12.97 -8.04 14.39
C ILE A 152 11.90 -8.70 13.51
N ARG A 153 11.61 -9.95 13.77
CA ARG A 153 10.61 -10.70 13.01
C ARG A 153 9.19 -10.55 13.57
N ARG A 154 9.04 -10.23 14.85
CA ARG A 154 7.77 -10.16 15.56
C ARG A 154 7.81 -9.08 16.63
N ARG A 155 6.70 -8.40 16.84
CA ARG A 155 6.54 -7.35 17.87
C ARG A 155 6.57 -7.86 19.31
N ILE A 156 6.27 -9.14 19.50
CA ILE A 156 6.38 -9.74 20.84
C ILE A 156 7.81 -9.59 21.35
N GLY A 157 7.97 -9.03 22.54
CA GLY A 157 9.31 -8.79 23.13
C GLY A 157 9.85 -7.37 22.96
N ILE A 158 9.15 -6.47 22.26
CA ILE A 158 9.57 -5.05 22.16
C ILE A 158 9.63 -4.38 23.53
N LEU A 159 8.58 -4.51 24.35
CA LEU A 159 8.58 -3.89 25.69
C LEU A 159 9.75 -4.38 26.57
N PRO A 160 10.04 -5.70 26.68
CA PRO A 160 11.26 -6.17 27.32
C PRO A 160 12.55 -5.64 26.71
N MET A 161 12.64 -5.52 25.38
CA MET A 161 13.85 -4.97 24.74
C MET A 161 14.10 -3.52 25.18
N LEU A 162 13.08 -2.70 25.28
CA LEU A 162 13.18 -1.32 25.75
C LEU A 162 13.51 -1.30 27.26
N LEU A 163 12.81 -2.07 28.09
CA LEU A 163 13.01 -2.11 29.54
C LEU A 163 14.43 -2.57 29.93
N TYR A 164 14.99 -3.53 29.19
CA TYR A 164 16.36 -4.02 29.43
C TYR A 164 17.44 -3.29 28.62
N SER A 165 17.09 -2.13 28.06
CA SER A 165 18.00 -1.29 27.29
C SER A 165 18.74 -2.05 26.16
N ARG A 166 18.05 -3.01 25.52
CA ARG A 166 18.58 -3.69 24.30
C ARG A 166 18.33 -2.89 23.05
N ALA A 167 17.34 -2.00 23.05
CA ALA A 167 17.08 -0.95 22.09
C ALA A 167 16.68 0.31 22.86
N ASP A 168 16.90 1.49 22.27
CA ASP A 168 16.51 2.75 22.88
C ASP A 168 15.11 3.16 22.42
N TYR A 169 14.78 2.92 21.14
CA TYR A 169 13.47 3.22 20.58
C TYR A 169 13.03 2.14 19.57
N TYR A 170 11.75 1.82 19.63
CA TYR A 170 11.03 1.04 18.63
C TYR A 170 10.29 1.99 17.68
N ILE A 171 10.46 1.81 16.38
CA ILE A 171 9.83 2.63 15.34
C ILE A 171 8.75 1.81 14.64
N ASP A 172 7.53 2.35 14.58
CA ASP A 172 6.43 1.74 13.84
C ASP A 172 5.31 2.77 13.58
N SER A 173 4.26 2.38 12.88
CA SER A 173 3.04 3.16 12.73
C SER A 173 2.34 3.38 14.07
N GLN A 174 1.51 4.41 14.17
CA GLN A 174 0.76 4.73 15.38
C GLN A 174 -0.05 3.54 15.88
N THR A 175 -0.78 2.86 15.00
CA THR A 175 -1.63 1.72 15.36
C THR A 175 -0.84 0.58 15.98
N GLU A 176 0.34 0.29 15.45
CA GLU A 176 1.21 -0.78 15.95
C GLU A 176 1.93 -0.37 17.25
N ILE A 177 2.30 0.90 17.39
CA ILE A 177 2.80 1.44 18.67
C ILE A 177 1.73 1.33 19.76
N ASP A 178 0.49 1.70 19.46
CA ASP A 178 -0.62 1.64 20.41
C ASP A 178 -0.96 0.17 20.76
N TYR A 179 -0.90 -0.75 19.78
CA TYR A 179 -1.04 -2.18 20.03
C TYR A 179 0.05 -2.72 20.96
N VAL A 180 1.31 -2.39 20.75
CA VAL A 180 2.43 -2.80 21.61
C VAL A 180 2.29 -2.20 23.00
N LEU A 181 1.97 -0.91 23.09
CA LEU A 181 1.81 -0.19 24.36
C LEU A 181 0.62 -0.72 25.18
N GLY A 182 -0.45 -1.15 24.50
CA GLY A 182 -1.61 -1.79 25.14
C GLY A 182 -1.29 -3.11 25.85
N GLN A 183 -0.15 -3.74 25.56
CA GLN A 183 0.33 -4.94 26.24
C GLN A 183 1.20 -4.64 27.47
N ALA A 184 1.53 -3.37 27.70
CA ALA A 184 2.36 -2.97 28.84
C ALA A 184 1.61 -3.10 30.16
N GLN A 185 2.24 -3.72 31.17
CA GLN A 185 1.71 -3.76 32.54
C GLN A 185 1.65 -2.35 33.15
N ASN A 186 2.62 -1.50 32.81
CA ASN A 186 2.68 -0.10 33.22
C ASN A 186 2.97 0.80 32.02
N PRO A 187 1.94 1.23 31.26
CA PRO A 187 2.11 2.08 30.10
C PRO A 187 2.84 3.42 30.39
N GLY A 188 2.72 3.95 31.60
CA GLY A 188 3.39 5.19 32.00
C GLY A 188 4.92 5.12 32.03
N GLN A 189 5.51 3.92 31.97
CA GLN A 189 6.97 3.77 31.83
C GLN A 189 7.48 4.09 30.41
N PHE A 190 6.58 4.23 29.45
CA PHE A 190 6.91 4.47 28.06
C PHE A 190 6.36 5.82 27.58
N LYS A 191 7.01 6.37 26.58
CA LYS A 191 6.51 7.53 25.83
C LYS A 191 6.57 7.24 24.34
N ARG A 192 5.61 7.79 23.61
CA ARG A 192 5.62 7.80 22.15
C ARG A 192 5.92 9.20 21.64
N THR A 193 6.73 9.29 20.60
CA THR A 193 7.12 10.54 19.94
C THR A 193 6.80 10.43 18.47
N HIS A 194 5.99 11.34 17.92
CA HIS A 194 5.72 11.42 16.49
C HIS A 194 7.01 11.81 15.74
N LEU A 195 7.31 11.13 14.66
CA LEU A 195 8.51 11.38 13.85
C LEU A 195 8.16 12.01 12.50
N THR A 196 7.29 11.39 11.73
CA THR A 196 6.94 11.81 10.37
C THR A 196 5.65 11.15 9.89
N GLU A 197 5.23 11.52 8.69
CA GLU A 197 4.11 10.91 7.99
C GLU A 197 4.60 10.34 6.65
N LEU A 198 4.16 9.11 6.32
CA LEU A 198 4.53 8.43 5.08
C LEU A 198 3.26 7.98 4.34
N PRO A 199 3.01 8.47 3.12
CA PRO A 199 1.85 8.03 2.34
C PRO A 199 1.91 6.53 2.01
N LEU A 200 0.79 5.82 2.23
CA LEU A 200 0.65 4.39 2.01
C LEU A 200 0.00 4.07 0.67
N TYR A 201 0.63 3.18 -0.07
CA TYR A 201 0.20 2.77 -1.40
C TYR A 201 -0.12 1.28 -1.46
N LEU A 202 -1.09 0.94 -2.30
CA LEU A 202 -1.27 -0.43 -2.76
C LEU A 202 -0.21 -0.73 -3.82
N GLY A 203 0.64 -1.73 -3.60
CA GLY A 203 1.64 -2.14 -4.58
C GLY A 203 1.05 -3.19 -5.51
N PHE A 204 1.07 -2.97 -6.84
CA PHE A 204 0.52 -3.88 -7.84
C PHE A 204 1.60 -4.69 -8.55
N ALA A 205 1.25 -5.91 -8.97
CA ALA A 205 2.14 -6.74 -9.78
C ALA A 205 2.44 -6.10 -11.14
N SER A 206 3.72 -6.15 -11.56
CA SER A 206 4.17 -5.57 -12.83
C SER A 206 3.87 -6.47 -14.03
N ASN A 207 2.58 -6.77 -14.25
CA ASN A 207 2.08 -7.58 -15.37
C ASN A 207 0.83 -6.92 -15.98
N PRO A 208 0.28 -7.42 -17.11
CA PRO A 208 -0.89 -6.81 -17.75
C PRO A 208 -2.10 -6.67 -16.82
N ARG A 209 -2.40 -7.70 -16.03
CA ARG A 209 -3.51 -7.70 -15.07
C ARG A 209 -3.30 -6.69 -13.94
N GLY A 210 -2.08 -6.61 -13.38
CA GLY A 210 -1.76 -5.63 -12.34
C GLY A 210 -1.88 -4.19 -12.85
N ARG A 211 -1.46 -3.91 -14.10
CA ARG A 211 -1.65 -2.58 -14.72
C ARG A 211 -3.11 -2.22 -14.92
N GLU A 212 -3.94 -3.18 -15.32
CA GLU A 212 -5.39 -2.97 -15.46
C GLU A 212 -6.05 -2.64 -14.12
N LEU A 213 -5.76 -3.44 -13.09
CA LEU A 213 -6.27 -3.23 -11.72
C LEU A 213 -5.79 -1.92 -11.11
N LEU A 214 -4.54 -1.53 -11.35
CA LEU A 214 -3.99 -0.23 -10.94
C LEU A 214 -4.76 0.92 -11.59
N ALA A 215 -5.00 0.86 -12.90
CA ALA A 215 -5.75 1.90 -13.60
C ALA A 215 -7.21 2.00 -13.14
N LEU A 216 -7.84 0.89 -12.75
CA LEU A 216 -9.16 0.88 -12.12
C LEU A 216 -9.11 1.52 -10.73
N TYR A 217 -8.11 1.18 -9.93
CA TYR A 217 -7.86 1.74 -8.61
C TYR A 217 -7.70 3.25 -8.67
N ASP A 218 -6.81 3.79 -9.52
CA ASP A 218 -6.53 5.22 -9.60
C ASP A 218 -7.79 6.02 -9.94
N ARG A 219 -8.56 5.57 -10.95
CA ARG A 219 -9.82 6.23 -11.32
C ARG A 219 -10.83 6.23 -10.17
N ARG A 220 -10.94 5.11 -9.45
CA ARG A 220 -11.90 4.99 -8.36
C ARG A 220 -11.47 5.81 -7.14
N MET A 221 -10.18 5.77 -6.78
CA MET A 221 -9.63 6.58 -5.70
C MET A 221 -9.79 8.08 -5.95
N GLU A 222 -9.53 8.55 -7.18
CA GLU A 222 -9.78 9.95 -7.55
C GLU A 222 -11.23 10.34 -7.29
N GLN A 223 -12.20 9.51 -7.68
CA GLN A 223 -13.61 9.75 -7.41
C GLN A 223 -13.92 9.76 -5.91
N LEU A 224 -13.43 8.78 -5.16
CA LEU A 224 -13.71 8.64 -3.72
C LEU A 224 -13.14 9.81 -2.91
N VAL A 225 -11.92 10.25 -3.25
CA VAL A 225 -11.26 11.38 -2.60
C VAL A 225 -11.95 12.70 -2.95
N SER A 226 -12.21 12.97 -4.23
CA SER A 226 -12.83 14.22 -4.67
C SER A 226 -14.25 14.42 -4.13
N THR A 227 -15.00 13.33 -3.90
CA THR A 227 -16.35 13.37 -3.33
C THR A 227 -16.37 13.27 -1.80
N GLY A 228 -15.23 12.93 -1.17
CA GLY A 228 -15.12 12.74 0.29
C GLY A 228 -15.83 11.46 0.80
N GLN A 229 -16.12 10.51 -0.07
CA GLN A 229 -16.84 9.28 0.28
C GLN A 229 -16.08 8.39 1.29
N LEU A 230 -14.76 8.53 1.40
CA LEU A 230 -13.97 7.78 2.37
C LEU A 230 -14.03 8.36 3.80
N ARG A 231 -14.45 9.63 3.99
CA ARG A 231 -14.48 10.28 5.32
C ARG A 231 -15.21 9.49 6.40
N PRO A 232 -16.40 8.92 6.16
CA PRO A 232 -17.11 8.13 7.17
C PRO A 232 -16.33 6.88 7.61
N ILE A 233 -15.50 6.30 6.72
CA ILE A 233 -14.67 5.14 7.04
C ILE A 233 -13.58 5.57 8.03
N PHE A 234 -12.80 6.60 7.71
CA PHE A 234 -11.76 7.13 8.60
C PHE A 234 -12.33 7.55 9.96
N ALA A 235 -13.49 8.23 9.98
CA ALA A 235 -14.16 8.63 11.21
C ALA A 235 -14.55 7.43 12.09
N ARG A 236 -15.04 6.33 11.50
CA ARG A 236 -15.42 5.08 12.20
C ARG A 236 -14.21 4.45 12.89
N TRP A 237 -13.06 4.44 12.20
CA TRP A 237 -11.81 3.90 12.73
C TRP A 237 -11.02 4.91 13.59
N LYS A 238 -11.57 6.14 13.78
CA LYS A 238 -10.93 7.23 14.55
C LYS A 238 -9.54 7.59 14.03
N GLN A 239 -9.36 7.48 12.71
CA GLN A 239 -8.12 7.86 12.04
C GLN A 239 -8.26 9.22 11.35
N PRO A 240 -7.18 10.01 11.27
CA PRO A 240 -7.17 11.26 10.51
C PRO A 240 -7.50 10.99 9.04
N TYR A 241 -8.23 11.91 8.41
CA TYR A 241 -8.49 11.83 6.97
C TYR A 241 -7.30 12.42 6.21
N PRO A 242 -6.54 11.63 5.42
CA PRO A 242 -5.24 12.08 4.90
C PRO A 242 -5.33 13.03 3.70
N PHE A 243 -6.51 13.24 3.13
CA PHE A 243 -6.69 13.98 1.88
C PHE A 243 -7.19 15.42 2.08
N ASP A 244 -7.23 15.96 3.30
CA ASP A 244 -7.72 17.33 3.57
C ASP A 244 -6.80 18.43 3.03
N GLY A 245 -5.51 18.16 2.87
CA GLY A 245 -4.52 19.09 2.31
C GLY A 245 -4.45 19.10 0.77
N GLU A 246 -5.09 18.16 0.11
CA GLU A 246 -5.10 18.08 -1.36
C GLU A 246 -6.08 19.10 -1.93
N ARG A 247 -5.56 20.09 -2.67
CA ARG A 247 -6.41 21.08 -3.34
C ARG A 247 -7.36 20.37 -4.29
N ARG A 248 -8.67 20.57 -4.11
CA ARG A 248 -9.65 20.26 -5.15
C ARG A 248 -9.18 20.90 -6.46
N PRO A 249 -9.06 20.15 -7.57
CA PRO A 249 -8.94 20.81 -8.87
C PRO A 249 -10.14 21.74 -9.01
N ALA A 250 -9.87 23.02 -9.33
CA ALA A 250 -10.92 23.98 -9.57
C ALA A 250 -11.84 23.40 -10.67
N ALA A 251 -13.12 23.26 -10.35
CA ALA A 251 -14.14 22.87 -11.33
C ALA A 251 -14.07 23.87 -12.49
N ARG A 252 -13.71 23.37 -13.69
CA ARG A 252 -13.78 24.13 -14.95
C ARG A 252 -15.18 24.01 -15.53
#